data_e58838004dc81769398b2ef01202ccbf
#
_entry.id   e58838004dc81769398b2ef01202ccbf
#
_cell.length_a   1.000
_cell.length_b   1.000
_cell.length_c   1.000
_cell.angle_alpha   90.00
_cell.angle_beta   90.00
_cell.angle_gamma   90.00
#
_symmetry.space_group_name_H-M   'P 1'
#
loop_
_entity.id
_entity.type
_entity.pdbx_description
1 polymer ?
#
loop_
_entity_poly.entity_id
_entity_poly.type
_entity_poly.pdbx_seq_one_letter_code
_entity_poly.pdbx_strand_id
1 'polypeptide(L)'
;MIGENRPHIRPLEAFPAVAQGGQPVVIFRDPLGIFRETLLLNPQTAHLVALMDGSRTIEDLRMGFFRAFGVLPGMGELDQLVADLESKGLLFGQTFDILAGEKV
;
A
#
# COMPACT_ATOMS: atom_id res chain seq x y z
N MET A 1 25.45 -4.90 -1.02
CA MET A 1 24.48 -5.35 -0.03
C MET A 1 23.13 -5.48 -0.66
N ILE A 2 22.47 -6.54 -0.37
CA ILE A 2 21.11 -6.70 -0.83
C ILE A 2 20.29 -5.64 -0.15
N GLY A 3 19.60 -4.87 -0.94
CA GLY A 3 18.93 -3.70 -0.45
C GLY A 3 17.86 -4.00 0.57
N GLU A 4 17.69 -3.06 1.45
CA GLU A 4 16.53 -3.05 2.32
C GLU A 4 15.29 -2.89 1.46
N ASN A 5 14.22 -3.59 1.83
CA ASN A 5 12.97 -3.42 1.14
C ASN A 5 12.40 -2.03 1.44
N ARG A 6 12.22 -1.24 0.41
CA ARG A 6 11.66 0.11 0.51
C ARG A 6 10.46 0.20 -0.43
N PRO A 7 9.28 -0.25 0.03
CA PRO A 7 8.10 -0.26 -0.83
C PRO A 7 7.78 1.13 -1.37
N HIS A 8 7.37 1.17 -2.63
CA HIS A 8 6.99 2.41 -3.28
C HIS A 8 5.63 2.23 -3.94
N ILE A 9 4.60 2.82 -3.34
CA ILE A 9 3.25 2.76 -3.88
C ILE A 9 3.18 3.58 -5.16
N ARG A 10 2.49 3.05 -6.18
CA ARG A 10 2.27 3.78 -7.40
C ARG A 10 1.26 4.91 -7.16
N PRO A 11 1.23 5.96 -7.99
CA PRO A 11 0.21 6.99 -7.87
C PRO A 11 -1.19 6.40 -8.02
N LEU A 12 -1.97 6.45 -6.96
CA LEU A 12 -3.33 5.95 -6.93
C LEU A 12 -4.26 7.08 -6.54
N GLU A 13 -5.51 6.99 -6.98
CA GLU A 13 -6.55 7.88 -6.50
C GLU A 13 -7.07 7.34 -5.17
N ALA A 14 -7.28 8.22 -4.21
CA ALA A 14 -7.75 7.84 -2.89
C ALA A 14 -8.98 8.67 -2.53
N PHE A 15 -10.03 8.01 -2.08
CA PHE A 15 -11.29 8.67 -1.73
C PHE A 15 -11.75 8.22 -0.35
N PRO A 16 -12.05 9.16 0.56
CA PRO A 16 -12.68 8.77 1.81
C PRO A 16 -14.12 8.34 1.55
N ALA A 17 -14.57 7.32 2.27
CA ALA A 17 -15.91 6.78 2.14
C ALA A 17 -16.35 6.17 3.46
N VAL A 18 -17.61 5.75 3.51
CA VAL A 18 -18.16 5.05 4.66
C VAL A 18 -18.65 3.70 4.20
N ALA A 19 -18.12 2.64 4.83
CA ALA A 19 -18.52 1.29 4.52
C ALA A 19 -19.89 0.96 5.12
N GLN A 20 -20.45 -0.16 4.68
CA GLN A 20 -21.64 -0.73 5.30
C GLN A 20 -21.37 -0.89 6.79
N GLY A 21 -22.29 -0.42 7.64
CA GLY A 21 -22.07 -0.40 9.09
C GLY A 21 -21.51 0.90 9.64
N GLY A 22 -21.27 1.90 8.81
CA GLY A 22 -20.87 3.23 9.26
C GLY A 22 -19.39 3.41 9.51
N GLN A 23 -18.55 2.43 9.17
CA GLN A 23 -17.11 2.52 9.41
C GLN A 23 -16.41 3.34 8.32
N PRO A 24 -15.49 4.25 8.71
CA PRO A 24 -14.73 5.00 7.73
C PRO A 24 -13.76 4.08 6.99
N VAL A 25 -13.65 4.27 5.68
CA VAL A 25 -12.69 3.56 4.83
C VAL A 25 -12.08 4.54 3.84
N VAL A 26 -10.97 4.14 3.24
CA VAL A 26 -10.37 4.85 2.11
C VAL A 26 -10.40 3.89 0.93
N ILE A 27 -10.96 4.36 -0.16
CA ILE A 27 -11.03 3.60 -1.41
C ILE A 27 -9.87 4.03 -2.29
N PHE A 28 -9.05 3.07 -2.72
CA PHE A 28 -7.96 3.32 -3.66
C PHE A 28 -8.34 2.78 -5.01
N ARG A 29 -8.08 3.56 -6.04
CA ARG A 29 -8.31 3.19 -7.42
C ARG A 29 -7.06 3.46 -8.24
N ASP A 30 -6.74 2.52 -9.13
CA ASP A 30 -5.60 2.65 -10.04
C ASP A 30 -6.04 3.38 -11.31
N PRO A 31 -5.59 4.63 -11.53
CA PRO A 31 -5.99 5.38 -12.72
C PRO A 31 -5.46 4.76 -14.02
N LEU A 32 -4.42 3.94 -13.95
CA LEU A 32 -3.91 3.25 -15.13
C LEU A 32 -4.69 1.98 -15.47
N GLY A 33 -5.54 1.50 -14.55
CA GLY A 33 -6.31 0.29 -14.76
C GLY A 33 -5.50 -1.00 -14.78
N ILE A 34 -4.28 -0.98 -14.25
CA ILE A 34 -3.46 -2.18 -14.09
C ILE A 34 -4.11 -3.09 -13.05
N PHE A 35 -4.45 -2.51 -11.90
CA PHE A 35 -5.30 -3.17 -10.91
C PHE A 35 -6.73 -2.71 -11.18
N ARG A 36 -7.58 -3.62 -11.61
CA ARG A 36 -8.91 -3.27 -12.11
C ARG A 36 -9.98 -3.14 -11.04
N GLU A 37 -9.70 -3.67 -9.87
CA GLU A 37 -10.62 -3.58 -8.75
C GLU A 37 -10.33 -2.34 -7.92
N THR A 38 -11.16 -2.08 -6.93
CA THR A 38 -10.88 -1.05 -5.93
C THR A 38 -10.33 -1.72 -4.68
N LEU A 39 -9.44 -1.01 -3.99
CA LEU A 39 -8.87 -1.49 -2.75
C LEU A 39 -9.48 -0.67 -1.62
N LEU A 40 -10.14 -1.35 -0.67
CA LEU A 40 -10.73 -0.69 0.50
C LEU A 40 -9.85 -0.94 1.70
N LEU A 41 -9.39 0.11 2.33
CA LEU A 41 -8.54 0.03 3.51
C LEU A 41 -9.15 0.86 4.64
N ASN A 42 -8.92 0.44 5.89
CA ASN A 42 -9.24 1.33 6.99
C ASN A 42 -8.28 2.52 6.98
N PRO A 43 -8.61 3.63 7.64
CA PRO A 43 -7.78 4.84 7.58
C PRO A 43 -6.35 4.63 8.07
N GLN A 44 -6.15 3.78 9.06
CA GLN A 44 -4.81 3.50 9.59
C GLN A 44 -3.93 2.80 8.57
N THR A 45 -4.47 1.76 7.92
CA THR A 45 -3.76 1.05 6.87
C THR A 45 -3.52 1.95 5.65
N ALA A 46 -4.50 2.80 5.32
CA ALA A 46 -4.34 3.77 4.24
C ALA A 46 -3.19 4.74 4.53
N HIS A 47 -3.07 5.19 5.78
CA HIS A 47 -1.96 6.04 6.20
C HIS A 47 -0.62 5.34 6.00
N LEU A 48 -0.56 4.06 6.38
CA LEU A 48 0.65 3.25 6.22
C LEU A 48 1.04 3.12 4.74
N VAL A 49 0.07 2.87 3.88
CA VAL A 49 0.30 2.79 2.43
C VAL A 49 0.83 4.12 1.89
N ALA A 50 0.29 5.24 2.37
CA ALA A 50 0.74 6.57 1.95
C ALA A 50 2.20 6.85 2.34
N LEU A 51 2.72 6.18 3.37
CA LEU A 51 4.12 6.32 3.77
C LEU A 51 5.07 5.53 2.86
N MET A 52 4.55 4.68 1.99
CA MET A 52 5.36 3.83 1.11
C MET A 52 5.80 4.61 -0.13
N ASP A 53 6.74 5.51 0.04
CA ASP A 53 7.20 6.41 -1.02
C ASP A 53 8.55 6.00 -1.64
N GLY A 54 9.03 4.82 -1.33
CA GLY A 54 10.30 4.31 -1.83
C GLY A 54 11.50 4.73 -0.99
N SER A 55 11.30 5.57 0.02
CA SER A 55 12.40 6.06 0.86
C SER A 55 12.46 5.38 2.24
N ARG A 56 11.40 4.67 2.62
CA ARG A 56 11.26 4.08 3.95
C ARG A 56 11.40 2.56 3.89
N THR A 57 12.22 2.03 4.80
CA THR A 57 12.33 0.58 5.00
C THR A 57 11.09 0.07 5.72
N ILE A 58 10.97 -1.25 5.83
CA ILE A 58 9.88 -1.85 6.62
C ILE A 58 9.94 -1.35 8.07
N GLU A 59 11.14 -1.26 8.64
CA GLU A 59 11.27 -0.77 10.01
C GLU A 59 10.85 0.69 10.14
N ASP A 60 11.20 1.53 9.15
CA ASP A 60 10.78 2.92 9.13
C ASP A 60 9.25 3.04 9.07
N LEU A 61 8.60 2.17 8.31
CA LEU A 61 7.15 2.14 8.20
C LEU A 61 6.51 1.76 9.54
N ARG A 62 7.07 0.75 10.22
CA ARG A 62 6.59 0.36 11.54
C ARG A 62 6.67 1.53 12.53
N MET A 63 7.80 2.23 12.54
CA MET A 63 8.00 3.36 13.44
C MET A 63 7.08 4.53 13.09
N GLY A 64 6.86 4.79 11.81
CA GLY A 64 5.93 5.82 11.36
C GLY A 64 4.50 5.55 11.81
N PHE A 65 4.08 4.30 11.70
CA PHE A 65 2.76 3.88 12.17
C PHE A 65 2.64 4.05 13.69
N PHE A 66 3.66 3.64 14.42
CA PHE A 66 3.69 3.78 15.87
C PHE A 66 3.58 5.24 16.30
N ARG A 67 4.30 6.14 15.63
CA ARG A 67 4.23 7.57 15.94
C ARG A 67 2.83 8.14 15.69
N ALA A 68 2.15 7.66 14.65
CA ALA A 68 0.83 8.18 14.30
C ALA A 68 -0.27 7.61 15.19
N PHE A 69 -0.19 6.34 15.57
CA PHE A 69 -1.32 5.66 16.20
C PHE A 69 -0.98 5.01 17.55
N GLY A 70 0.26 5.04 17.99
CA GLY A 70 0.67 4.46 19.27
C GLY A 70 0.71 2.94 19.28
N VAL A 71 0.58 2.30 18.13
CA VAL A 71 0.60 0.84 17.99
C VAL A 71 1.74 0.47 17.05
N LEU A 72 2.53 -0.54 17.43
CA LEU A 72 3.61 -1.03 16.59
C LEU A 72 3.12 -2.27 15.84
N PRO A 73 2.96 -2.19 14.50
CA PRO A 73 2.52 -3.36 13.75
C PRO A 73 3.57 -4.46 13.76
N GLY A 74 3.14 -5.71 13.70
CA GLY A 74 4.05 -6.83 13.60
C GLY A 74 4.77 -6.84 12.27
N MET A 75 6.02 -7.33 12.25
CA MET A 75 6.79 -7.47 11.01
C MET A 75 6.05 -8.35 10.01
N GLY A 76 5.49 -9.46 10.46
CA GLY A 76 4.77 -10.36 9.58
C GLY A 76 3.52 -9.73 8.96
N GLU A 77 2.80 -8.93 9.73
CA GLU A 77 1.62 -8.21 9.22
C GLU A 77 2.01 -7.23 8.12
N LEU A 78 3.09 -6.48 8.35
CA LEU A 78 3.54 -5.49 7.39
C LEU A 78 4.11 -6.17 6.14
N ASP A 79 4.89 -7.23 6.32
CA ASP A 79 5.41 -8.00 5.19
C ASP A 79 4.29 -8.57 4.34
N GLN A 80 3.21 -9.05 4.97
CA GLN A 80 2.05 -9.58 4.26
C GLN A 80 1.34 -8.48 3.47
N LEU A 81 1.20 -7.30 4.05
CA LEU A 81 0.59 -6.17 3.36
C LEU A 81 1.40 -5.79 2.13
N VAL A 82 2.72 -5.68 2.27
CA VAL A 82 3.61 -5.34 1.16
C VAL A 82 3.54 -6.40 0.07
N ALA A 83 3.57 -7.69 0.44
CA ALA A 83 3.46 -8.78 -0.52
C ALA A 83 2.13 -8.74 -1.27
N ASP A 84 1.04 -8.44 -0.57
CA ASP A 84 -0.28 -8.35 -1.16
C ASP A 84 -0.37 -7.21 -2.17
N LEU A 85 0.14 -6.03 -1.79
CA LEU A 85 0.17 -4.88 -2.69
C LEU A 85 1.05 -5.15 -3.92
N GLU A 86 2.19 -5.80 -3.72
CA GLU A 86 3.09 -6.18 -4.82
C GLU A 86 2.39 -7.12 -5.78
N SER A 87 1.71 -8.13 -5.27
CA SER A 87 1.04 -9.13 -6.10
C SER A 87 -0.08 -8.53 -6.97
N LYS A 88 -0.64 -7.40 -6.53
CA LYS A 88 -1.68 -6.68 -7.26
C LYS A 88 -1.11 -5.66 -8.26
N GLY A 89 0.20 -5.50 -8.30
CA GLY A 89 0.84 -4.50 -9.16
C GLY A 89 0.65 -3.06 -8.67
N LEU A 90 0.34 -2.88 -7.39
CA LEU A 90 0.12 -1.56 -6.81
C LEU A 90 1.39 -0.88 -6.32
N LEU A 91 2.49 -1.64 -6.20
CA LEU A 91 3.80 -1.09 -5.92
C LEU A 91 4.62 -1.05 -7.20
N PHE A 92 5.55 -0.11 -7.29
CA PHE A 92 6.58 -0.17 -8.32
C PHE A 92 7.43 -1.42 -8.06
N GLY A 93 7.46 -2.33 -9.01
CA GLY A 93 8.15 -3.59 -8.85
C GLY A 93 7.90 -4.51 -10.03
N GLN A 94 8.29 -5.77 -9.89
CA GLN A 94 8.25 -6.73 -10.98
C GLN A 94 6.84 -6.99 -11.49
N THR A 95 5.88 -7.16 -10.59
CA THR A 95 4.50 -7.44 -10.99
C THR A 95 3.91 -6.29 -11.80
N PHE A 96 4.14 -5.05 -11.34
CA PHE A 96 3.69 -3.88 -12.10
C PHE A 96 4.36 -3.83 -13.47
N ASP A 97 5.67 -4.07 -13.54
CA ASP A 97 6.40 -4.02 -14.79
C ASP A 97 5.84 -5.02 -15.80
N ILE A 98 5.52 -6.24 -15.35
CA ILE A 98 4.94 -7.27 -16.20
C ILE A 98 3.55 -6.85 -16.68
N LEU A 99 2.68 -6.43 -15.77
CA LEU A 99 1.30 -6.07 -16.10
C LEU A 99 1.24 -4.83 -16.98
N ALA A 100 2.09 -3.85 -16.74
CA ALA A 100 2.16 -2.65 -17.55
C ALA A 100 2.63 -2.96 -18.98
N GLY A 101 3.59 -3.90 -19.10
CA GLY A 101 4.06 -4.36 -20.40
C GLY A 101 2.97 -5.07 -21.20
N GLU A 102 2.15 -5.87 -20.55
CA GLU A 102 1.04 -6.57 -21.21
C GLU A 102 -0.03 -5.61 -21.71
N LYS A 103 -0.18 -4.48 -21.07
CA LYS A 103 -1.22 -3.52 -21.41
C LYS A 103 -0.91 -2.70 -22.67
N VAL A 104 0.33 -2.68 -23.09
CA VAL A 104 0.77 -1.89 -24.25
C VAL A 104 0.38 -2.51 -25.60
#